data_d31532ce020b7ff5e666dba57db908f0
#
_entry.id   d31532ce020b7ff5e666dba57db908f0
#
_cell.length_a   1.000
_cell.length_b   1.000
_cell.length_c   1.000
_cell.angle_alpha   90.00
_cell.angle_beta   90.00
_cell.angle_gamma   90.00
#
_symmetry.space_group_name_H-M   'P 1'
#
loop_
_entity.id
_entity.type
_entity.pdbx_description
1 polymer ?
#
loop_
_entity_poly.entity_id
_entity_poly.type
_entity_poly.pdbx_seq_one_letter_code
_entity_poly.pdbx_strand_id
1 'polypeptide(L)'
;MVHLQAAVNRSCTDPGLLSIYNSVIDHLRNALVRLMPHASNGTGQDREDSISNPSSPTSAQQQIAPALEAWDIFVWQWDAAKDFIPLLRGSAPHQEAMTIYAHFLVMLKKLENQWWLDGWATHLMERIWNSLDDEYKLWIQWPIQELGWIPP
;
A
#
# COMPACT_ATOMS: atom_id res chain seq x y z
N MET A 1 8.62 2.72 -3.23
CA MET A 1 8.33 3.86 -2.33
C MET A 1 9.46 4.89 -2.25
N VAL A 2 10.73 4.50 -2.07
CA VAL A 2 11.86 5.46 -2.04
C VAL A 2 11.96 6.28 -3.33
N HIS A 3 11.79 5.64 -4.48
CA HIS A 3 11.80 6.33 -5.78
C HIS A 3 10.64 7.34 -5.93
N LEU A 4 9.45 7.00 -5.43
CA LEU A 4 8.29 7.90 -5.44
C LEU A 4 8.58 9.17 -4.63
N GLN A 5 9.08 9.04 -3.40
CA GLN A 5 9.41 10.17 -2.54
C GLN A 5 10.47 11.09 -3.18
N ALA A 6 11.52 10.50 -3.78
CA ALA A 6 12.55 11.27 -4.49
C ALA A 6 12.00 11.98 -5.73
N ALA A 7 11.06 11.38 -6.45
CA ALA A 7 10.41 11.97 -7.60
C ALA A 7 9.51 13.14 -7.20
N VAL A 8 8.65 12.95 -6.19
CA VAL A 8 7.78 14.00 -5.63
C VAL A 8 8.60 15.20 -5.12
N ASN A 9 9.69 14.94 -4.40
CA ASN A 9 10.57 16.01 -3.89
C ASN A 9 11.26 16.82 -5.00
N ARG A 10 11.41 16.25 -6.19
CA ARG A 10 11.98 16.97 -7.36
C ARG A 10 10.93 17.72 -8.15
N SER A 11 9.72 17.20 -8.24
CA SER A 11 8.63 17.80 -9.02
C SER A 11 7.96 18.95 -8.29
N CYS A 12 7.71 18.79 -7.00
CA CYS A 12 6.99 19.77 -6.22
C CYS A 12 7.95 20.80 -5.62
N THR A 13 7.69 22.07 -5.87
CA THR A 13 8.49 23.21 -5.33
C THR A 13 7.84 23.91 -4.15
N ASP A 14 6.56 23.65 -3.88
CA ASP A 14 5.83 24.21 -2.75
C ASP A 14 6.16 23.45 -1.46
N PRO A 15 6.77 24.10 -0.45
CA PRO A 15 7.16 23.44 0.80
C PRO A 15 5.94 22.96 1.62
N GLY A 16 4.79 23.61 1.50
CA GLY A 16 3.56 23.20 2.16
C GLY A 16 3.04 21.88 1.59
N LEU A 17 2.95 21.78 0.27
CA LEU A 17 2.56 20.55 -0.42
C LEU A 17 3.56 19.42 -0.19
N LEU A 18 4.87 19.72 -0.22
CA LEU A 18 5.92 18.73 0.07
C LEU A 18 5.77 18.12 1.47
N SER A 19 5.44 18.92 2.47
CA SER A 19 5.21 18.43 3.83
C SER A 19 4.04 17.44 3.86
N ILE A 20 2.94 17.77 3.20
CA ILE A 20 1.76 16.90 3.11
C ILE A 20 2.12 15.60 2.39
N TYR A 21 2.75 15.68 1.22
CA TYR A 21 3.11 14.50 0.42
C TYR A 21 4.07 13.57 1.17
N ASN A 22 5.12 14.10 1.81
CA ASN A 22 6.06 13.30 2.56
C ASN A 22 5.41 12.62 3.76
N SER A 23 4.55 13.30 4.50
CA SER A 23 3.79 12.71 5.60
C SER A 23 2.92 11.54 5.11
N VAL A 24 2.19 11.74 4.02
CA VAL A 24 1.31 10.72 3.44
C VAL A 24 2.11 9.53 2.92
N ILE A 25 3.24 9.76 2.25
CA ILE A 25 4.13 8.70 1.75
C ILE A 25 4.73 7.89 2.90
N ASP A 26 5.13 8.51 4.01
CA ASP A 26 5.69 7.82 5.16
C ASP A 26 4.63 6.96 5.86
N HIS A 27 3.42 7.45 6.03
CA HIS A 27 2.29 6.66 6.54
C HIS A 27 1.96 5.48 5.62
N LEU A 28 1.93 5.71 4.30
CA LEU A 28 1.68 4.68 3.31
C LEU A 28 2.78 3.61 3.31
N ARG A 29 4.05 4.02 3.43
CA ARG A 29 5.20 3.09 3.54
C ARG A 29 5.07 2.20 4.77
N ASN A 30 4.75 2.78 5.93
CA ASN A 30 4.59 2.04 7.17
C ASN A 30 3.44 1.03 7.09
N ALA A 31 2.33 1.41 6.46
CA ALA A 31 1.20 0.52 6.24
C ALA A 31 1.56 -0.63 5.27
N LEU A 32 2.25 -0.35 4.17
CA LEU A 32 2.71 -1.37 3.22
C LEU A 32 3.69 -2.37 3.83
N VAL A 33 4.62 -1.92 4.69
CA VAL A 33 5.55 -2.81 5.39
C VAL A 33 4.80 -3.81 6.29
N ARG A 34 3.74 -3.38 6.93
CA ARG A 34 2.89 -4.27 7.75
C ARG A 34 2.10 -5.28 6.90
N LEU A 35 1.74 -4.90 5.67
CA LEU A 35 1.01 -5.75 4.73
C LEU A 35 1.87 -6.80 4.03
N MET A 36 3.17 -6.55 3.89
CA MET A 36 4.10 -7.50 3.29
C MET A 36 4.48 -8.55 4.33
N PRO A 37 4.10 -9.84 4.17
CA PRO A 37 4.59 -10.87 5.05
C PRO A 37 6.11 -10.87 4.96
N HIS A 38 6.79 -10.77 6.10
CA HIS A 38 8.23 -10.98 6.17
C HIS A 38 8.50 -12.39 5.63
N ALA A 39 9.16 -12.49 4.49
CA ALA A 39 9.81 -13.71 4.08
C ALA A 39 10.93 -13.95 5.13
N SER A 40 10.58 -14.65 6.20
CA SER A 40 11.54 -15.14 7.17
C SER A 40 12.45 -16.09 6.41
N ASN A 41 13.70 -15.65 6.17
CA ASN A 41 14.78 -16.51 5.77
C ASN A 41 14.93 -17.60 6.83
N GLY A 42 14.33 -18.76 6.56
CA GLY A 42 14.62 -19.98 7.26
C GLY A 42 16.03 -20.43 6.89
N THR A 43 17.02 -19.94 7.60
CA THR A 43 18.35 -20.56 7.61
C THR A 43 18.19 -21.86 8.36
N GLY A 44 18.23 -22.97 7.62
CA GLY A 44 18.26 -24.30 8.17
C GLY A 44 19.44 -24.45 9.13
N GLN A 45 19.16 -25.00 10.27
CA GLN A 45 20.17 -25.64 11.11
C GLN A 45 19.61 -26.96 11.58
N ASP A 46 20.06 -27.99 10.87
CA ASP A 46 19.93 -29.38 11.26
C ASP A 46 20.49 -29.56 12.68
N ARG A 47 19.69 -30.15 13.54
CA ARG A 47 20.20 -30.99 14.64
C ARG A 47 19.17 -32.06 14.98
N GLU A 48 19.64 -33.25 14.77
CA GLU A 48 19.04 -34.54 15.09
C GLU A 48 18.87 -34.75 16.59
N ASP A 49 17.94 -35.67 16.88
CA ASP A 49 17.79 -36.56 18.03
C ASP A 49 17.40 -36.00 19.40
N SER A 50 16.15 -36.28 19.76
CA SER A 50 15.90 -37.16 20.94
C SER A 50 14.39 -37.46 21.09
N ILE A 51 14.14 -38.74 21.12
CA ILE A 51 12.91 -39.45 21.43
C ILE A 51 12.44 -39.14 22.85
N SER A 52 11.17 -38.80 23.07
CA SER A 52 10.38 -39.28 24.22
C SER A 52 8.97 -38.66 24.28
N ASN A 53 8.01 -39.49 24.02
CA ASN A 53 6.69 -39.73 24.61
C ASN A 53 5.59 -38.65 24.75
N PRO A 54 4.34 -39.09 24.53
CA PRO A 54 3.19 -38.23 24.33
C PRO A 54 2.33 -38.10 25.60
N SER A 55 1.89 -36.93 25.91
CA SER A 55 0.65 -36.69 26.67
C SER A 55 0.47 -35.19 26.93
N SER A 56 -0.41 -34.58 26.22
CA SER A 56 -1.38 -33.57 26.69
C SER A 56 -1.88 -32.73 25.50
N PRO A 57 -3.16 -32.52 25.36
CA PRO A 57 -3.69 -31.61 24.37
C PRO A 57 -3.50 -30.19 24.87
N THR A 58 -2.32 -29.64 24.69
CA THR A 58 -2.08 -28.22 24.91
C THR A 58 -2.60 -27.50 23.70
N SER A 59 -3.65 -26.78 23.95
CA SER A 59 -4.26 -25.76 23.12
C SER A 59 -3.27 -25.20 22.10
N ALA A 60 -3.48 -25.52 20.83
CA ALA A 60 -2.88 -24.79 19.74
C ALA A 60 -3.31 -23.33 19.89
N GLN A 61 -2.48 -22.55 20.55
CA GLN A 61 -2.47 -21.12 20.36
C GLN A 61 -2.05 -20.92 18.90
N GLN A 62 -3.04 -20.98 18.01
CA GLN A 62 -2.92 -20.33 16.72
C GLN A 62 -2.49 -18.90 17.06
N GLN A 63 -1.21 -18.63 16.83
CA GLN A 63 -0.75 -17.26 16.64
C GLN A 63 -1.49 -16.77 15.42
N ILE A 64 -2.66 -16.19 15.65
CA ILE A 64 -3.37 -15.37 14.69
C ILE A 64 -2.39 -14.22 14.46
N ALA A 65 -1.60 -14.32 13.37
CA ALA A 65 -0.94 -13.15 12.83
C ALA A 65 -2.04 -12.08 12.78
N PRO A 66 -1.82 -10.88 13.34
CA PRO A 66 -2.85 -9.86 13.37
C PRO A 66 -3.33 -9.70 11.94
N ALA A 67 -4.54 -10.19 11.69
CA ALA A 67 -5.21 -9.90 10.45
C ALA A 67 -5.22 -8.38 10.39
N LEU A 68 -4.57 -7.81 9.38
CA LEU A 68 -4.69 -6.39 9.14
C LEU A 68 -6.18 -6.12 9.06
N GLU A 69 -6.69 -5.48 10.09
CA GLU A 69 -8.09 -5.14 10.09
C GLU A 69 -8.27 -4.14 8.95
N ALA A 70 -9.31 -4.31 8.16
CA ALA A 70 -9.65 -3.39 7.06
C ALA A 70 -9.57 -1.93 7.53
N TRP A 71 -9.76 -1.70 8.82
CA TRP A 71 -9.66 -0.42 9.52
C TRP A 71 -8.26 0.22 9.45
N ASP A 72 -7.17 -0.56 9.50
CA ASP A 72 -5.81 -0.01 9.44
C ASP A 72 -5.54 0.71 8.11
N ILE A 73 -6.15 0.24 7.03
CA ILE A 73 -6.07 0.86 5.72
C ILE A 73 -6.92 2.13 5.64
N PHE A 74 -8.11 2.10 6.27
CA PHE A 74 -8.99 3.27 6.32
C PHE A 74 -8.49 4.35 7.26
N VAL A 75 -7.75 4.01 8.34
CA VAL A 75 -7.09 4.99 9.21
C VAL A 75 -6.13 5.87 8.41
N TRP A 76 -5.34 5.30 7.49
CA TRP A 76 -4.49 6.08 6.60
C TRP A 76 -5.31 7.09 5.79
N GLN A 77 -6.43 6.66 5.22
CA GLN A 77 -7.30 7.54 4.43
C GLN A 77 -7.93 8.63 5.29
N TRP A 78 -8.23 8.34 6.55
CA TRP A 78 -8.77 9.30 7.50
C TRP A 78 -7.75 10.37 7.87
N ASP A 79 -6.52 9.98 8.19
CA ASP A 79 -5.43 10.91 8.49
C ASP A 79 -5.06 11.78 7.28
N ALA A 80 -5.08 11.20 6.09
CA ALA A 80 -4.85 11.91 4.83
C ALA A 80 -6.05 12.76 4.36
N ALA A 81 -7.25 12.53 4.92
CA ALA A 81 -8.50 13.08 4.37
C ALA A 81 -8.54 14.61 4.39
N LYS A 82 -7.98 15.22 5.42
CA LYS A 82 -8.10 16.67 5.64
C LYS A 82 -7.27 17.49 4.65
N ASP A 83 -6.02 17.11 4.48
CA ASP A 83 -5.05 17.92 3.75
C ASP A 83 -4.71 17.31 2.36
N PHE A 84 -4.74 16.01 2.22
CA PHE A 84 -4.36 15.30 1.01
C PHE A 84 -5.56 15.04 0.06
N ILE A 85 -6.70 14.57 0.57
CA ILE A 85 -7.86 14.25 -0.29
C ILE A 85 -8.35 15.44 -1.12
N PRO A 86 -8.34 16.69 -0.61
CA PRO A 86 -8.68 17.86 -1.44
C PRO A 86 -7.81 18.00 -2.70
N LEU A 87 -6.53 17.57 -2.65
CA LEU A 87 -5.59 17.63 -3.78
C LEU A 87 -5.94 16.66 -4.91
N LEU A 88 -6.72 15.62 -4.60
CA LEU A 88 -7.24 14.64 -5.58
C LEU A 88 -8.52 15.12 -6.26
N ARG A 89 -9.13 16.19 -5.76
CA ARG A 89 -10.43 16.69 -6.22
C ARG A 89 -10.24 17.92 -7.10
N GLY A 90 -11.23 18.19 -7.93
CA GLY A 90 -11.27 19.37 -8.78
C GLY A 90 -11.12 19.05 -10.26
N SER A 91 -11.11 20.11 -11.08
CA SER A 91 -10.97 20.01 -12.54
C SER A 91 -9.52 19.74 -12.98
N ALA A 92 -8.56 20.02 -12.13
CA ALA A 92 -7.14 19.77 -12.35
C ALA A 92 -6.50 19.20 -11.07
N PRO A 93 -6.65 17.89 -10.80
CA PRO A 93 -6.06 17.26 -9.63
C PRO A 93 -4.51 17.32 -9.71
N HIS A 94 -3.87 17.42 -8.55
CA HIS A 94 -2.42 17.42 -8.49
C HIS A 94 -1.84 16.08 -8.95
N GLN A 95 -0.94 16.11 -9.92
CA GLN A 95 -0.35 14.90 -10.53
C GLN A 95 0.41 14.05 -9.49
N GLU A 96 1.17 14.71 -8.61
CA GLU A 96 1.89 14.06 -7.51
C GLU A 96 0.92 13.36 -6.54
N ALA A 97 -0.19 14.01 -6.19
CA ALA A 97 -1.21 13.42 -5.32
C ALA A 97 -1.83 12.19 -5.97
N MET A 98 -2.11 12.24 -7.26
CA MET A 98 -2.65 11.11 -8.02
C MET A 98 -1.69 9.92 -8.02
N THR A 99 -0.39 10.16 -8.21
CA THR A 99 0.62 9.08 -8.17
C THR A 99 0.77 8.47 -6.77
N ILE A 100 0.71 9.27 -5.71
CA ILE A 100 0.72 8.77 -4.33
C ILE A 100 -0.53 7.92 -4.08
N TYR A 101 -1.70 8.36 -4.54
CA TYR A 101 -2.94 7.63 -4.38
C TYR A 101 -2.95 6.30 -5.15
N ALA A 102 -2.31 6.25 -6.33
CA ALA A 102 -2.12 5.00 -7.08
C ALA A 102 -1.37 3.94 -6.25
N HIS A 103 -0.38 4.34 -5.46
CA HIS A 103 0.33 3.43 -4.55
C HIS A 103 -0.56 2.93 -3.39
N PHE A 104 -1.50 3.76 -2.93
CA PHE A 104 -2.51 3.33 -1.95
C PHE A 104 -3.43 2.24 -2.51
N LEU A 105 -3.72 2.24 -3.81
CA LEU A 105 -4.58 1.23 -4.42
C LEU A 105 -4.02 -0.20 -4.30
N VAL A 106 -2.69 -0.34 -4.16
CA VAL A 106 -2.06 -1.65 -3.89
C VAL A 106 -2.54 -2.20 -2.54
N MET A 107 -2.70 -1.33 -1.53
CA MET A 107 -3.27 -1.75 -0.24
C MET A 107 -4.75 -2.08 -0.36
N LEU A 108 -5.50 -1.27 -1.11
CA LEU A 108 -6.91 -1.52 -1.36
C LEU A 108 -7.14 -2.86 -2.07
N LYS A 109 -6.26 -3.23 -3.01
CA LYS A 109 -6.27 -4.54 -3.68
C LYS A 109 -6.17 -5.71 -2.72
N LYS A 110 -5.42 -5.59 -1.64
CA LYS A 110 -5.31 -6.64 -0.61
C LYS A 110 -6.60 -6.87 0.18
N LEU A 111 -7.52 -5.91 0.14
CA LEU A 111 -8.85 -5.99 0.77
C LEU A 111 -9.95 -6.44 -0.19
N GLU A 112 -9.66 -6.74 -1.44
CA GLU A 112 -10.68 -7.16 -2.42
C GLU A 112 -11.35 -8.52 -2.09
N ASN A 113 -10.89 -9.22 -1.05
CA ASN A 113 -11.63 -10.32 -0.45
C ASN A 113 -12.96 -9.87 0.20
N GLN A 114 -13.11 -8.57 0.45
CA GLN A 114 -14.38 -7.97 0.87
C GLN A 114 -15.24 -7.69 -0.37
N TRP A 115 -16.40 -8.30 -0.45
CA TRP A 115 -17.32 -8.22 -1.60
C TRP A 115 -17.67 -6.79 -2.06
N TRP A 116 -17.66 -5.83 -1.14
CA TRP A 116 -17.98 -4.42 -1.42
C TRP A 116 -16.77 -3.60 -1.94
N LEU A 117 -15.58 -4.18 -1.93
CA LEU A 117 -14.35 -3.58 -2.49
C LEU A 117 -13.91 -4.23 -3.80
N ASP A 118 -14.58 -5.30 -4.22
CA ASP A 118 -14.22 -6.02 -5.43
C ASP A 118 -14.19 -5.10 -6.67
N GLY A 119 -13.06 -5.11 -7.38
CA GLY A 119 -12.83 -4.32 -8.58
C GLY A 119 -12.55 -2.82 -8.34
N TRP A 120 -12.67 -2.31 -7.12
CA TRP A 120 -12.49 -0.87 -6.85
C TRP A 120 -11.07 -0.39 -7.16
N ALA A 121 -10.05 -1.14 -6.78
CA ALA A 121 -8.66 -0.77 -7.03
C ALA A 121 -8.38 -0.63 -8.53
N THR A 122 -8.87 -1.54 -9.33
CA THR A 122 -8.74 -1.53 -10.78
C THR A 122 -9.47 -0.35 -11.42
N HIS A 123 -10.72 -0.10 -11.02
CA HIS A 123 -11.51 1.01 -11.53
C HIS A 123 -10.88 2.38 -11.21
N LEU A 124 -10.38 2.54 -9.98
CA LEU A 124 -9.72 3.77 -9.57
C LEU A 124 -8.37 3.94 -10.30
N MET A 125 -7.62 2.85 -10.54
CA MET A 125 -6.37 2.90 -11.30
C MET A 125 -6.61 3.39 -12.73
N GLU A 126 -7.65 2.91 -13.40
CA GLU A 126 -8.02 3.35 -14.74
C GLU A 126 -8.31 4.87 -14.77
N ARG A 127 -9.05 5.37 -13.79
CA ARG A 127 -9.35 6.81 -13.69
C ARG A 127 -8.09 7.64 -13.45
N ILE A 128 -7.19 7.17 -12.59
CA ILE A 128 -5.90 7.82 -12.34
C ILE A 128 -5.07 7.85 -13.63
N TRP A 129 -4.93 6.71 -14.31
CA TRP A 129 -4.20 6.60 -15.56
C TRP A 129 -4.67 7.61 -16.62
N ASN A 130 -5.99 7.74 -16.79
CA ASN A 130 -6.58 8.65 -17.75
C ASN A 130 -6.41 10.14 -17.37
N SER A 131 -6.09 10.43 -16.13
CA SER A 131 -5.89 11.79 -15.61
C SER A 131 -4.43 12.19 -15.46
N LEU A 132 -3.49 11.23 -15.58
CA LEU A 132 -2.07 11.48 -15.46
C LEU A 132 -1.43 11.82 -16.79
N ASP A 133 -0.49 12.76 -16.75
CA ASP A 133 0.42 13.04 -17.84
C ASP A 133 1.42 11.89 -18.01
N ASP A 134 2.00 11.75 -19.20
CA ASP A 134 2.87 10.62 -19.57
C ASP A 134 4.11 10.49 -18.66
N GLU A 135 4.65 11.61 -18.17
CA GLU A 135 5.76 11.60 -17.22
C GLU A 135 5.36 10.92 -15.89
N TYR A 136 4.19 11.26 -15.37
CA TYR A 136 3.71 10.73 -14.10
C TYR A 136 3.22 9.28 -14.21
N LYS A 137 2.82 8.82 -15.39
CA LYS A 137 2.52 7.41 -15.66
C LYS A 137 3.71 6.49 -15.40
N LEU A 138 4.93 6.99 -15.59
CA LEU A 138 6.14 6.23 -15.27
C LEU A 138 6.32 5.97 -13.77
N TRP A 139 5.78 6.85 -12.93
CA TRP A 139 5.92 6.72 -11.48
C TRP A 139 4.98 5.67 -10.87
N ILE A 140 3.92 5.28 -11.61
CA ILE A 140 2.93 4.30 -11.16
C ILE A 140 3.11 2.91 -11.78
N GLN A 141 4.23 2.63 -12.43
CA GLN A 141 4.50 1.32 -13.03
C GLN A 141 4.47 0.19 -12.00
N TRP A 142 5.03 0.41 -10.81
CA TRP A 142 4.99 -0.57 -9.74
C TRP A 142 3.56 -0.85 -9.25
N PRO A 143 2.71 0.12 -8.90
CA PRO A 143 1.31 -0.12 -8.59
C PRO A 143 0.54 -0.89 -9.67
N ILE A 144 0.77 -0.56 -10.94
CA ILE A 144 0.13 -1.24 -12.07
C ILE A 144 0.47 -2.72 -12.08
N GLN A 145 1.76 -3.07 -11.89
CA GLN A 145 2.21 -4.46 -11.83
C GLN A 145 1.62 -5.21 -10.63
N GLU A 146 1.61 -4.58 -9.46
CA GLU A 146 1.05 -5.19 -8.23
C GLU A 146 -0.47 -5.41 -8.32
N LEU A 147 -1.19 -4.55 -9.02
CA LEU A 147 -2.62 -4.73 -9.27
C LEU A 147 -2.89 -5.80 -10.34
N GLY A 148 -1.91 -6.14 -11.17
CA GLY A 148 -2.11 -6.96 -12.35
C GLY A 148 -3.00 -6.30 -13.41
N TRP A 149 -3.08 -4.96 -13.40
CA TRP A 149 -3.86 -4.20 -14.35
C TRP A 149 -3.04 -3.88 -15.60
N ILE A 150 -3.66 -3.96 -16.77
CA ILE A 150 -3.03 -3.68 -18.07
C ILE A 150 -3.60 -2.36 -18.58
N PRO A 151 -2.75 -1.33 -18.78
CA PRO A 151 -3.18 -0.07 -19.40
C PRO A 151 -3.77 -0.30 -20.80
N PRO A 152 -4.79 0.46 -21.18
CA PRO A 152 -5.40 0.38 -22.50
C PRO A 152 -4.47 0.83 -23.63
#